data_ad632af71dd355b91a0d93af04304537
#
_entry.id   ad632af71dd355b91a0d93af04304537
#
_cell.length_a   1.000
_cell.length_b   1.000
_cell.length_c   1.000
_cell.angle_alpha   90.00
_cell.angle_beta   90.00
_cell.angle_gamma   90.00
#
_symmetry.space_group_name_H-M   'P 1'
#
loop_
_entity.id
_entity.type
_entity.pdbx_description
1 polymer ?
#
loop_
_entity_poly.entity_id
_entity_poly.type
_entity_poly.pdbx_seq_one_letter_code
_entity_poly.pdbx_strand_id
1 'polypeptide(L)'
;MVRSMPSRSGRAQAPTAPTRRQLQQERSEQSDRSTNSKSSTGSARSAALERRRALTTAGKAAVVVQGSLAAGRIRTGSDQRRSAPQQPGWVRRDQSPSRSVPFNLSRSSLPLGHSQHPLTNQVANERLRSYEQDVKGRFDRIVPLLQQVSALQHEPDFLVQAQRLSRAELGFDLPSHILERAWVRPLDMRGLFAWCVFESHRLFSDRFFQDDPLQGAEGSAAAQEFEQFLLDCGIHLLDVTPCADGRLAHTVAYALRIPFSAVRRRSHAGAMFDVENTVNRWVKTEHRRHREGKPNPSTEPTRYLKVVTYHFSSLDPHHQGCAAHGSNDALAASAGLQRLLDFREAVENSFCCGASVDLLLIGLDTDTDAIRVHPPNRDSEMVLDRWVCARELHAATAGMSPDQAMAQLAEALESAAPGPMEPGMVTFMTRLLANNCSQIDYVQDLHGAPYPDAGHAERFIGVGIGFKEVHLRNLTYFAHLDTVEEGAADLDVGVKIFRGLNVSRDLPIPVLVRFDYSGRVPGARDRAIADCWRVNQAIADRYSDLVKDGLLHTCLTVRDRHQSTTAEVIGSTLDPQIQEAH
;
A
#
# COMPACT_ATOMS: atom_id res chain seq x y z
N MET A 1 60.87 -25.61 -40.26
CA MET A 1 60.41 -26.18 -41.55
C MET A 1 59.07 -25.57 -41.88
N VAL A 2 59.08 -24.82 -42.95
CA VAL A 2 57.99 -24.07 -43.55
C VAL A 2 57.06 -25.03 -44.29
N ARG A 3 55.75 -24.92 -44.18
CA ARG A 3 54.84 -25.24 -45.29
C ARG A 3 53.59 -24.35 -45.26
N SER A 4 53.38 -23.78 -46.38
CA SER A 4 52.51 -22.76 -46.89
C SER A 4 51.06 -23.18 -47.03
N MET A 5 50.20 -22.15 -47.02
CA MET A 5 48.77 -22.11 -47.39
C MET A 5 48.43 -22.62 -48.80
N PRO A 6 47.10 -22.84 -49.07
CA PRO A 6 46.51 -21.93 -50.04
C PRO A 6 45.16 -21.33 -49.63
N SER A 7 44.98 -20.10 -50.06
CA SER A 7 43.77 -19.28 -50.09
C SER A 7 42.67 -19.81 -51.01
N ARG A 8 41.40 -19.75 -50.58
CA ARG A 8 40.26 -19.71 -51.50
C ARG A 8 39.29 -18.60 -51.08
N SER A 9 39.22 -17.61 -51.92
CA SER A 9 38.22 -16.55 -51.96
C SER A 9 36.90 -17.11 -52.51
N GLY A 10 35.84 -17.01 -51.72
CA GLY A 10 34.47 -17.21 -52.17
C GLY A 10 33.64 -16.00 -51.76
N ARG A 11 33.38 -15.10 -52.64
CA ARG A 11 32.49 -13.96 -52.51
C ARG A 11 31.05 -14.49 -52.53
N ALA A 12 30.32 -14.48 -51.41
CA ALA A 12 28.88 -14.68 -51.35
C ALA A 12 28.21 -13.34 -51.65
N GLN A 13 27.39 -13.28 -52.71
CA GLN A 13 26.55 -12.15 -53.07
C GLN A 13 25.39 -12.05 -52.08
N ALA A 14 25.16 -10.83 -51.57
CA ALA A 14 23.99 -10.48 -50.75
C ALA A 14 22.71 -10.48 -51.60
N PRO A 15 21.56 -10.91 -51.06
CA PRO A 15 20.28 -10.87 -51.80
C PRO A 15 19.80 -9.41 -51.96
N THR A 16 19.43 -9.05 -53.17
CA THR A 16 18.87 -7.75 -53.54
C THR A 16 17.47 -7.59 -52.98
N ALA A 17 17.19 -6.43 -52.38
CA ALA A 17 15.88 -6.07 -51.83
C ALA A 17 14.82 -5.97 -52.94
N PRO A 18 13.56 -6.39 -52.68
CA PRO A 18 12.49 -6.37 -53.68
C PRO A 18 12.07 -4.93 -54.00
N THR A 19 11.73 -4.71 -55.27
CA THR A 19 11.36 -3.40 -55.80
C THR A 19 9.94 -3.01 -55.34
N ARG A 20 9.69 -1.69 -55.27
CA ARG A 20 8.44 -1.04 -54.84
C ARG A 20 7.16 -1.55 -55.55
N ARG A 21 7.29 -2.21 -56.67
CA ARG A 21 6.18 -2.80 -57.45
C ARG A 21 5.72 -4.15 -56.87
N GLN A 22 6.62 -4.95 -56.32
CA GLN A 22 6.27 -6.24 -55.70
C GLN A 22 5.55 -6.08 -54.35
N LEU A 23 5.89 -5.03 -53.57
CA LEU A 23 5.20 -4.70 -52.32
C LEU A 23 3.78 -4.13 -52.53
N GLN A 24 3.46 -3.59 -53.68
CA GLN A 24 2.11 -3.13 -53.98
C GLN A 24 1.18 -4.27 -54.44
N GLN A 25 1.72 -5.31 -55.03
CA GLN A 25 0.93 -6.45 -55.50
C GLN A 25 0.52 -7.35 -54.30
N GLU A 26 1.41 -7.54 -53.32
CA GLU A 26 1.08 -8.30 -52.09
C GLU A 26 0.05 -7.58 -51.20
N ARG A 27 -0.04 -6.23 -51.25
CA ARG A 27 -1.07 -5.47 -50.51
C ARG A 27 -2.46 -5.56 -51.16
N SER A 28 -2.57 -5.74 -52.48
CA SER A 28 -3.87 -5.89 -53.15
C SER A 28 -4.46 -7.28 -52.94
N GLU A 29 -3.64 -8.34 -52.87
CA GLU A 29 -4.09 -9.70 -52.61
C GLU A 29 -4.49 -9.97 -51.16
N GLN A 30 -3.98 -9.19 -50.18
CA GLN A 30 -4.42 -9.23 -48.78
C GLN A 30 -5.75 -8.51 -48.53
N SER A 31 -6.12 -7.53 -49.39
CA SER A 31 -7.39 -6.81 -49.30
C SER A 31 -8.59 -7.67 -49.68
N ASP A 32 -8.44 -8.54 -50.69
CA ASP A 32 -9.55 -9.35 -51.22
C ASP A 32 -9.85 -10.62 -50.41
N ARG A 33 -8.95 -11.02 -49.48
CA ARG A 33 -9.22 -12.14 -48.54
C ARG A 33 -9.93 -11.71 -47.26
N SER A 34 -10.07 -10.40 -46.97
CA SER A 34 -10.67 -9.91 -45.73
C SER A 34 -12.17 -9.65 -45.80
N THR A 35 -12.81 -9.73 -46.97
CA THR A 35 -14.22 -9.38 -47.17
C THR A 35 -15.19 -10.56 -47.08
N ASN A 36 -14.72 -11.82 -46.97
CA ASN A 36 -15.60 -12.99 -47.01
C ASN A 36 -15.73 -13.78 -45.70
N SER A 37 -15.33 -13.21 -44.54
CA SER A 37 -15.47 -13.87 -43.21
C SER A 37 -16.25 -13.09 -42.15
N LYS A 38 -17.13 -12.16 -42.56
CA LYS A 38 -17.87 -11.26 -41.62
C LYS A 38 -19.35 -11.58 -41.45
N SER A 39 -19.77 -12.85 -41.43
CA SER A 39 -21.19 -13.14 -41.18
C SER A 39 -21.51 -14.11 -40.04
N SER A 40 -20.54 -14.58 -39.23
CA SER A 40 -20.87 -15.54 -38.14
C SER A 40 -20.37 -15.17 -36.74
N THR A 41 -19.69 -14.01 -36.52
CA THR A 41 -19.16 -13.64 -35.20
C THR A 41 -19.96 -12.54 -34.48
N GLY A 42 -21.03 -12.01 -35.07
CA GLY A 42 -21.85 -10.97 -34.46
C GLY A 42 -22.74 -11.44 -33.31
N SER A 43 -23.21 -12.69 -33.35
CA SER A 43 -24.14 -13.23 -32.35
C SER A 43 -23.46 -13.61 -31.02
N ALA A 44 -22.24 -14.11 -31.05
CA ALA A 44 -21.54 -14.52 -29.84
C ALA A 44 -21.04 -13.33 -28.97
N ARG A 45 -20.65 -12.22 -29.61
CA ARG A 45 -20.24 -11.03 -28.87
C ARG A 45 -21.41 -10.29 -28.20
N SER A 46 -22.59 -10.28 -28.79
CA SER A 46 -23.79 -9.68 -28.19
C SER A 46 -24.24 -10.46 -26.97
N ALA A 47 -24.24 -11.79 -27.01
CA ALA A 47 -24.61 -12.65 -25.88
C ALA A 47 -23.61 -12.56 -24.70
N ALA A 48 -22.32 -12.37 -24.99
CA ALA A 48 -21.31 -12.17 -23.95
C ALA A 48 -21.46 -10.79 -23.26
N LEU A 49 -21.83 -9.75 -24.00
CA LEU A 49 -22.05 -8.41 -23.45
C LEU A 49 -23.32 -8.34 -22.58
N GLU A 50 -24.38 -9.04 -22.98
CA GLU A 50 -25.63 -9.14 -22.18
C GLU A 50 -25.43 -9.98 -20.91
N ARG A 51 -24.69 -11.07 -20.96
CA ARG A 51 -24.32 -11.82 -19.75
C ARG A 51 -23.46 -11.00 -18.79
N ARG A 52 -22.53 -10.16 -19.30
CA ARG A 52 -21.73 -9.24 -18.46
C ARG A 52 -22.60 -8.17 -17.77
N ARG A 53 -23.64 -7.62 -18.46
CA ARG A 53 -24.58 -6.66 -17.86
C ARG A 53 -25.45 -7.32 -16.77
N ALA A 54 -25.85 -8.56 -16.94
CA ALA A 54 -26.66 -9.28 -15.95
C ALA A 54 -25.86 -9.59 -14.66
N LEU A 55 -24.59 -9.96 -14.76
CA LEU A 55 -23.72 -10.24 -13.61
C LEU A 55 -23.35 -8.97 -12.82
N THR A 56 -23.14 -7.83 -13.49
CA THR A 56 -22.90 -6.54 -12.82
C THR A 56 -24.15 -6.00 -12.12
N THR A 57 -25.33 -6.29 -12.63
CA THR A 57 -26.59 -5.86 -12.00
C THR A 57 -26.95 -6.73 -10.79
N ALA A 58 -26.65 -8.03 -10.82
CA ALA A 58 -26.86 -8.94 -9.69
C ALA A 58 -25.90 -8.64 -8.52
N GLY A 59 -24.64 -8.30 -8.80
CA GLY A 59 -23.66 -7.90 -7.78
C GLY A 59 -24.00 -6.59 -7.08
N LYS A 60 -24.66 -5.64 -7.76
CA LYS A 60 -25.12 -4.37 -7.17
C LYS A 60 -26.39 -4.52 -6.34
N ALA A 61 -27.24 -5.47 -6.63
CA ALA A 61 -28.47 -5.71 -5.87
C ALA A 61 -28.23 -6.39 -4.51
N ALA A 62 -27.19 -7.19 -4.37
CA ALA A 62 -26.87 -7.89 -3.11
C ALA A 62 -26.28 -6.97 -2.02
N VAL A 63 -25.69 -5.83 -2.38
CA VAL A 63 -25.09 -4.88 -1.42
C VAL A 63 -26.12 -3.89 -0.83
N VAL A 64 -27.29 -3.71 -1.47
CA VAL A 64 -28.29 -2.72 -1.04
C VAL A 64 -29.30 -3.28 -0.03
N VAL A 65 -29.40 -4.60 0.16
CA VAL A 65 -30.48 -5.21 0.99
C VAL A 65 -30.09 -5.41 2.47
N GLN A 66 -28.84 -5.26 2.87
CA GLN A 66 -28.43 -5.41 4.29
C GLN A 66 -28.25 -4.11 5.09
N GLY A 67 -28.62 -2.95 4.53
CA GLY A 67 -28.50 -1.64 5.18
C GLY A 67 -29.76 -1.06 5.82
N SER A 68 -30.87 -1.75 5.87
CA SER A 68 -32.17 -1.19 6.30
C SER A 68 -32.91 -2.03 7.35
N LEU A 69 -32.36 -2.19 8.54
CA LEU A 69 -33.11 -2.60 9.72
C LEU A 69 -32.42 -2.17 11.00
N ALA A 70 -32.44 -0.88 11.33
CA ALA A 70 -32.37 -0.37 12.70
C ALA A 70 -32.68 1.15 12.73
N ALA A 71 -33.93 1.53 12.57
CA ALA A 71 -34.41 2.85 12.94
C ALA A 71 -35.61 2.65 13.88
N GLY A 72 -35.34 2.52 15.15
CA GLY A 72 -36.31 2.54 16.25
C GLY A 72 -36.52 3.95 16.77
N ARG A 73 -37.71 4.45 16.55
CA ARG A 73 -38.46 5.51 17.25
C ARG A 73 -37.71 6.43 18.22
N ILE A 74 -37.60 7.69 17.87
CA ILE A 74 -37.44 8.79 18.85
C ILE A 74 -38.68 9.66 18.83
N ARG A 75 -39.25 9.87 20.03
CA ARG A 75 -40.38 10.73 20.33
C ARG A 75 -39.97 12.21 20.22
N THR A 76 -40.86 12.98 19.62
CA THR A 76 -40.85 14.44 19.60
C THR A 76 -41.14 15.02 21.00
N GLY A 77 -40.33 15.97 21.41
CA GLY A 77 -40.54 16.87 22.54
C GLY A 77 -39.89 18.21 22.25
N SER A 78 -40.76 19.19 21.98
CA SER A 78 -40.43 20.60 21.81
C SER A 78 -39.93 21.21 23.11
N ASP A 79 -38.82 21.99 23.10
CA ASP A 79 -38.81 23.25 23.82
C ASP A 79 -37.71 24.19 23.26
N GLN A 80 -38.18 25.37 22.92
CA GLN A 80 -37.34 26.50 22.47
C GLN A 80 -36.66 27.19 23.68
N ARG A 81 -35.34 27.32 23.64
CA ARG A 81 -34.65 28.48 24.22
C ARG A 81 -33.45 28.88 23.36
N ARG A 82 -33.55 30.10 22.82
CA ARG A 82 -32.45 30.83 22.19
C ARG A 82 -31.39 31.17 23.25
N SER A 83 -30.15 30.82 22.99
CA SER A 83 -28.97 31.42 23.64
C SER A 83 -27.83 31.59 22.65
N ALA A 84 -27.07 32.63 22.84
CA ALA A 84 -26.09 33.27 21.97
C ALA A 84 -24.94 32.35 21.51
N PRO A 85 -24.19 32.74 20.45
CA PRO A 85 -23.12 31.90 19.90
C PRO A 85 -21.93 31.88 20.86
N GLN A 86 -21.60 30.71 21.36
CA GLN A 86 -20.36 30.46 22.08
C GLN A 86 -19.23 30.25 21.09
N GLN A 87 -18.11 30.90 21.35
CA GLN A 87 -16.83 30.75 20.66
C GLN A 87 -16.37 29.28 20.67
N PRO A 88 -15.72 28.77 19.62
CA PRO A 88 -15.16 27.43 19.60
C PRO A 88 -13.96 27.37 20.54
N GLY A 89 -14.18 26.79 21.70
CA GLY A 89 -13.14 26.58 22.71
C GLY A 89 -12.29 25.36 22.35
N TRP A 90 -11.06 25.60 22.05
CA TRP A 90 -10.00 24.57 22.01
C TRP A 90 -9.52 24.17 23.42
N VAL A 91 -10.20 24.56 24.47
CA VAL A 91 -9.77 24.32 25.86
C VAL A 91 -10.91 23.80 26.71
N ARG A 92 -10.66 22.62 27.28
CA ARG A 92 -11.28 21.97 28.45
C ARG A 92 -12.63 21.27 28.23
N ARG A 93 -12.53 19.97 28.01
CA ARG A 93 -13.35 19.03 28.79
C ARG A 93 -12.43 18.32 29.77
N ASP A 94 -12.76 18.43 31.05
CA ASP A 94 -12.20 17.59 32.09
C ASP A 94 -12.45 16.13 31.72
N GLN A 95 -11.39 15.48 31.30
CA GLN A 95 -11.33 14.04 31.19
C GLN A 95 -10.43 13.55 32.32
N SER A 96 -10.91 12.56 33.01
CA SER A 96 -10.11 11.74 33.94
C SER A 96 -8.73 11.46 33.32
N PRO A 97 -7.66 11.44 34.10
CA PRO A 97 -6.33 11.40 33.56
C PRO A 97 -6.08 10.09 32.83
N SER A 98 -6.25 10.09 31.51
CA SER A 98 -5.51 9.15 30.69
C SER A 98 -4.04 9.52 30.90
N ARG A 99 -3.28 8.65 31.53
CA ARG A 99 -1.84 8.80 31.71
C ARG A 99 -1.21 8.98 30.32
N SER A 100 -1.07 10.22 29.90
CA SER A 100 -0.11 10.59 28.88
C SER A 100 1.25 10.29 29.47
N VAL A 101 1.82 9.14 29.10
CA VAL A 101 3.22 8.86 29.36
C VAL A 101 4.01 9.92 28.60
N PRO A 102 4.77 10.80 29.25
CA PRO A 102 5.60 11.74 28.55
C PRO A 102 6.59 10.93 27.70
N PHE A 103 6.62 11.21 26.42
CA PHE A 103 7.58 10.62 25.48
C PHE A 103 8.96 11.17 25.85
N ASN A 104 9.67 10.45 26.72
CA ASN A 104 10.97 10.85 27.19
C ASN A 104 12.01 10.41 26.17
N LEU A 105 12.53 11.37 25.40
CA LEU A 105 13.55 11.22 24.35
C LEU A 105 14.94 10.78 24.89
N SER A 106 15.05 10.42 26.16
CA SER A 106 16.28 9.92 26.79
C SER A 106 16.07 8.56 27.41
N ARG A 107 15.69 7.55 26.63
CA ARG A 107 15.95 6.17 26.95
C ARG A 107 17.20 5.69 26.21
N SER A 108 18.32 6.25 26.59
CA SER A 108 19.60 5.59 26.49
C SER A 108 19.52 4.27 27.27
N SER A 109 19.79 3.17 26.58
CA SER A 109 20.21 1.87 27.13
C SER A 109 19.46 1.42 28.39
N LEU A 110 18.28 0.83 28.21
CA LEU A 110 17.82 -0.18 29.15
C LEU A 110 18.72 -1.42 28.98
N PRO A 111 19.18 -2.04 30.09
CA PRO A 111 19.93 -3.28 29.95
C PRO A 111 19.06 -4.34 29.30
N LEU A 112 19.56 -4.93 28.24
CA LEU A 112 19.02 -6.09 27.53
C LEU A 112 18.92 -7.25 28.51
N GLY A 113 17.76 -7.43 29.13
CA GLY A 113 17.47 -8.47 30.12
C GLY A 113 16.38 -9.45 29.70
N HIS A 114 15.92 -9.37 28.43
CA HIS A 114 14.99 -10.37 27.92
C HIS A 114 15.76 -11.41 27.10
N SER A 115 15.48 -12.68 27.36
CA SER A 115 16.03 -13.78 26.57
C SER A 115 15.55 -13.58 25.14
N GLN A 116 16.47 -13.22 24.25
CA GLN A 116 16.15 -13.00 22.83
C GLN A 116 15.69 -14.30 22.21
N HIS A 117 14.58 -14.25 21.48
CA HIS A 117 14.10 -15.40 20.73
C HIS A 117 15.19 -15.86 19.75
N PRO A 118 15.45 -17.19 19.57
CA PRO A 118 16.57 -17.70 18.76
C PRO A 118 16.55 -17.26 17.28
N LEU A 119 15.38 -16.89 16.76
CA LEU A 119 15.21 -16.45 15.38
C LEU A 119 15.22 -14.91 15.20
N THR A 120 15.47 -14.15 16.27
CA THR A 120 15.41 -12.68 16.20
C THR A 120 16.62 -12.09 15.51
N ASN A 121 16.37 -11.27 14.51
CA ASN A 121 17.39 -10.48 13.81
C ASN A 121 17.48 -9.07 14.43
N GLN A 122 18.35 -8.89 15.43
CA GLN A 122 18.55 -7.63 16.13
C GLN A 122 19.05 -6.50 15.21
N VAL A 123 19.92 -6.81 14.28
CA VAL A 123 20.44 -5.80 13.33
C VAL A 123 19.31 -5.24 12.46
N ALA A 124 18.39 -6.09 12.01
CA ALA A 124 17.22 -5.65 11.28
C ALA A 124 16.28 -4.82 12.17
N ASN A 125 16.06 -5.23 13.42
CA ASN A 125 15.24 -4.50 14.38
C ASN A 125 15.78 -3.08 14.62
N GLU A 126 17.08 -2.93 14.84
CA GLU A 126 17.71 -1.60 15.03
C GLU A 126 17.59 -0.70 13.79
N ARG A 127 17.74 -1.25 12.59
CA ARG A 127 17.54 -0.50 11.35
C ARG A 127 16.11 -0.01 11.18
N LEU A 128 15.13 -0.89 11.42
CA LEU A 128 13.72 -0.54 11.36
C LEU A 128 13.35 0.53 12.39
N ARG A 129 13.90 0.41 13.61
CA ARG A 129 13.72 1.39 14.67
C ARG A 129 14.25 2.76 14.27
N SER A 130 15.48 2.81 13.75
CA SER A 130 16.08 4.06 13.29
C SER A 130 15.27 4.71 12.19
N TYR A 131 14.81 3.93 11.21
CA TYR A 131 13.97 4.42 10.13
C TYR A 131 12.61 4.96 10.61
N GLU A 132 11.94 4.24 11.51
CA GLU A 132 10.67 4.69 12.09
C GLU A 132 10.84 5.99 12.88
N GLN A 133 11.85 6.09 13.71
CA GLN A 133 12.15 7.30 14.51
C GLN A 133 12.46 8.51 13.61
N ASP A 134 13.24 8.30 12.57
CA ASP A 134 13.63 9.36 11.65
C ASP A 134 12.44 9.90 10.85
N VAL A 135 11.56 9.02 10.36
CA VAL A 135 10.50 9.38 9.44
C VAL A 135 9.21 9.72 10.21
N LYS A 136 8.68 8.78 10.96
CA LYS A 136 7.40 8.96 11.68
C LYS A 136 7.49 9.99 12.78
N GLY A 137 8.59 10.03 13.51
CA GLY A 137 8.79 10.98 14.60
C GLY A 137 8.65 12.45 14.21
N ARG A 138 8.83 12.79 12.93
CA ARG A 138 8.62 14.16 12.43
C ARG A 138 7.15 14.49 12.24
N PHE A 139 6.35 13.54 11.75
CA PHE A 139 4.90 13.72 11.68
C PHE A 139 4.27 13.82 13.07
N ASP A 140 4.81 13.10 14.04
CA ASP A 140 4.31 13.09 15.43
C ASP A 140 4.55 14.43 16.14
N ARG A 141 5.53 15.24 15.70
CA ARG A 141 5.80 16.59 16.23
C ARG A 141 4.87 17.67 15.70
N ILE A 142 4.10 17.42 14.64
CA ILE A 142 3.25 18.45 14.00
C ILE A 142 2.22 19.01 15.00
N VAL A 143 1.42 18.15 15.63
CA VAL A 143 0.36 18.59 16.53
C VAL A 143 0.91 19.33 17.76
N PRO A 144 1.93 18.84 18.49
CA PRO A 144 2.55 19.57 19.57
C PRO A 144 3.11 20.94 19.17
N LEU A 145 3.76 21.02 17.99
CA LEU A 145 4.25 22.30 17.46
C LEU A 145 3.11 23.28 17.22
N LEU A 146 2.06 22.86 16.53
CA LEU A 146 0.94 23.74 16.21
C LEU A 146 0.20 24.23 17.45
N GLN A 147 0.15 23.44 18.52
CA GLN A 147 -0.36 23.89 19.83
C GLN A 147 0.49 25.00 20.41
N GLN A 148 1.83 24.91 20.33
CA GLN A 148 2.73 25.98 20.75
C GLN A 148 2.56 27.22 19.90
N VAL A 149 2.51 27.07 18.56
CA VAL A 149 2.27 28.20 17.64
C VAL A 149 0.94 28.90 17.93
N SER A 150 -0.12 28.13 18.19
CA SER A 150 -1.43 28.70 18.54
C SER A 150 -1.39 29.51 19.86
N ALA A 151 -0.61 29.06 20.83
CA ALA A 151 -0.46 29.80 22.11
C ALA A 151 0.24 31.16 21.95
N LEU A 152 1.04 31.30 20.89
CA LEU A 152 1.77 32.55 20.59
C LEU A 152 0.97 33.56 19.74
N GLN A 153 -0.24 33.23 19.27
CA GLN A 153 -0.99 34.02 18.28
C GLN A 153 -1.14 35.50 18.63
N HIS A 154 -1.19 35.82 19.91
CA HIS A 154 -1.39 37.20 20.39
C HIS A 154 -0.10 37.93 20.79
N GLU A 155 1.05 37.29 20.64
CA GLU A 155 2.34 37.91 20.95
C GLU A 155 2.77 38.88 19.84
N PRO A 156 3.42 40.01 20.18
CA PRO A 156 3.82 41.02 19.21
C PRO A 156 4.72 40.52 18.09
N ASP A 157 5.55 39.54 18.36
CA ASP A 157 6.51 38.89 17.43
C ASP A 157 6.06 37.51 16.96
N PHE A 158 4.75 37.25 16.99
CA PHE A 158 4.14 35.96 16.65
C PHE A 158 4.71 35.33 15.37
N LEU A 159 4.76 36.08 14.25
CA LEU A 159 5.26 35.55 12.97
C LEU A 159 6.70 35.05 13.07
N VAL A 160 7.57 35.83 13.75
CA VAL A 160 8.98 35.44 13.90
C VAL A 160 9.14 34.20 14.78
N GLN A 161 8.40 34.17 15.90
CA GLN A 161 8.45 33.03 16.81
C GLN A 161 7.88 31.76 16.18
N ALA A 162 6.74 31.84 15.49
CA ALA A 162 6.12 30.71 14.79
C ALA A 162 7.07 30.11 13.75
N GLN A 163 7.72 30.93 12.91
CA GLN A 163 8.69 30.47 11.92
C GLN A 163 9.94 29.86 12.57
N ARG A 164 10.45 30.46 13.64
CA ARG A 164 11.60 29.91 14.38
C ARG A 164 11.30 28.52 14.94
N LEU A 165 10.12 28.35 15.57
CA LEU A 165 9.69 27.06 16.12
C LEU A 165 9.54 26.02 15.01
N SER A 166 8.88 26.37 13.90
CA SER A 166 8.68 25.44 12.80
C SER A 166 9.99 24.98 12.17
N ARG A 167 10.94 25.89 11.94
CA ARG A 167 12.27 25.52 11.43
C ARG A 167 13.04 24.62 12.39
N ALA A 168 12.93 24.87 13.70
CA ALA A 168 13.62 24.06 14.70
C ALA A 168 13.04 22.63 14.80
N GLU A 169 11.72 22.50 14.77
CA GLU A 169 11.04 21.22 15.01
C GLU A 169 10.81 20.42 13.73
N LEU A 170 10.45 21.08 12.63
CA LEU A 170 10.07 20.42 11.37
C LEU A 170 11.07 20.64 10.23
N GLY A 171 11.92 21.66 10.31
CA GLY A 171 12.93 21.96 9.29
C GLY A 171 12.42 22.79 8.10
N PHE A 172 11.21 23.40 8.19
CA PHE A 172 10.63 24.26 7.17
C PHE A 172 9.80 25.39 7.76
N ASP A 173 9.45 26.36 6.92
CA ASP A 173 8.61 27.49 7.29
C ASP A 173 7.11 27.15 7.16
N LEU A 174 6.32 27.71 8.08
CA LEU A 174 4.86 27.72 7.94
C LEU A 174 4.42 28.73 6.85
N PRO A 175 3.28 28.52 6.20
CA PRO A 175 2.80 29.38 5.11
C PRO A 175 2.49 30.79 5.65
N SER A 176 3.25 31.79 5.18
CA SER A 176 3.12 33.19 5.64
C SER A 176 1.71 33.73 5.45
N HIS A 177 1.05 33.40 4.34
CA HIS A 177 -0.32 33.85 4.07
C HIS A 177 -1.36 33.31 5.06
N ILE A 178 -1.11 32.19 5.74
CA ILE A 178 -1.97 31.67 6.83
C ILE A 178 -1.63 32.40 8.13
N LEU A 179 -0.34 32.53 8.44
CA LEU A 179 0.10 33.20 9.68
C LEU A 179 -0.28 34.68 9.71
N GLU A 180 -0.14 35.42 8.61
CA GLU A 180 -0.48 36.83 8.51
C GLU A 180 -1.97 37.09 8.72
N ARG A 181 -2.84 36.17 8.27
CA ARG A 181 -4.29 36.26 8.50
C ARG A 181 -4.67 36.09 9.98
N ALA A 182 -3.81 35.46 10.78
CA ALA A 182 -4.04 35.28 12.22
C ALA A 182 -4.12 36.60 13.01
N TRP A 183 -3.65 37.70 12.42
CA TRP A 183 -3.81 39.05 12.99
C TRP A 183 -5.26 39.51 13.04
N VAL A 184 -6.09 39.12 12.07
CA VAL A 184 -7.50 39.56 11.95
C VAL A 184 -8.52 38.43 12.11
N ARG A 185 -8.08 37.19 12.18
CA ARG A 185 -8.93 36.01 12.29
C ARG A 185 -8.27 34.98 13.21
N PRO A 186 -9.04 34.03 13.77
CA PRO A 186 -8.43 32.84 14.40
C PRO A 186 -7.46 32.17 13.46
N LEU A 187 -6.36 31.66 14.01
CA LEU A 187 -5.34 30.91 13.26
C LEU A 187 -5.97 29.68 12.60
N ASP A 188 -5.75 29.53 11.31
CA ASP A 188 -6.24 28.35 10.56
C ASP A 188 -5.39 27.11 10.90
N MET A 189 -5.74 26.47 12.02
CA MET A 189 -5.06 25.28 12.52
C MET A 189 -5.22 24.07 11.58
N ARG A 190 -6.34 23.99 10.85
CA ARG A 190 -6.60 22.90 9.90
C ARG A 190 -5.70 23.03 8.68
N GLY A 191 -5.65 24.22 8.10
CA GLY A 191 -4.73 24.49 6.98
C GLY A 191 -3.28 24.29 7.37
N LEU A 192 -2.86 24.75 8.55
CA LEU A 192 -1.50 24.54 9.06
C LEU A 192 -1.16 23.07 9.27
N PHE A 193 -2.09 22.29 9.82
CA PHE A 193 -1.87 20.84 10.00
C PHE A 193 -1.65 20.16 8.65
N ALA A 194 -2.54 20.37 7.68
CA ALA A 194 -2.42 19.79 6.36
C ALA A 194 -1.13 20.24 5.63
N TRP A 195 -0.79 21.54 5.73
CA TRP A 195 0.49 22.06 5.21
C TRP A 195 1.69 21.33 5.81
N CYS A 196 1.74 21.23 7.14
CA CYS A 196 2.84 20.53 7.81
C CYS A 196 2.97 19.07 7.38
N VAL A 197 1.84 18.38 7.17
CA VAL A 197 1.85 17.00 6.65
C VAL A 197 2.42 16.96 5.23
N PHE A 198 2.00 17.86 4.33
CA PHE A 198 2.46 17.89 2.94
C PHE A 198 3.95 18.24 2.85
N GLU A 199 4.42 19.25 3.58
CA GLU A 199 5.83 19.63 3.60
C GLU A 199 6.72 18.56 4.25
N SER A 200 6.26 17.94 5.32
CA SER A 200 6.97 16.79 5.90
C SER A 200 7.13 15.67 4.89
N HIS A 201 6.07 15.31 4.16
CA HIS A 201 6.17 14.30 3.10
C HIS A 201 7.14 14.73 2.00
N ARG A 202 7.07 15.97 1.54
CA ARG A 202 7.96 16.51 0.49
C ARG A 202 9.43 16.43 0.89
N LEU A 203 9.77 16.87 2.11
CA LEU A 203 11.15 16.87 2.62
C LEU A 203 11.72 15.46 2.82
N PHE A 204 10.87 14.51 3.21
CA PHE A 204 11.30 13.13 3.47
C PHE A 204 11.02 12.18 2.32
N SER A 205 10.44 12.68 1.20
CA SER A 205 10.18 11.87 0.01
C SER A 205 11.45 11.19 -0.50
N ASP A 206 12.61 11.85 -0.43
CA ASP A 206 13.89 11.27 -0.83
C ASP A 206 14.24 10.00 -0.04
N ARG A 207 14.01 9.98 1.26
CA ARG A 207 14.21 8.79 2.10
C ARG A 207 13.18 7.71 1.79
N PHE A 208 11.93 8.10 1.57
CA PHE A 208 10.90 7.14 1.16
C PHE A 208 11.20 6.45 -0.18
N PHE A 209 12.00 7.07 -1.04
CA PHE A 209 12.31 6.55 -2.38
C PHE A 209 13.61 5.77 -2.45
N GLN A 210 14.56 6.07 -1.59
CA GLN A 210 15.92 5.53 -1.66
C GLN A 210 16.20 4.45 -0.64
N ASP A 211 15.59 4.51 0.53
CA ASP A 211 15.93 3.65 1.65
C ASP A 211 14.92 2.51 1.80
N ASP A 212 15.34 1.30 1.48
CA ASP A 212 14.72 0.11 2.04
C ASP A 212 15.07 0.06 3.53
N PRO A 213 14.10 0.18 4.47
CA PRO A 213 14.40 0.24 5.90
C PRO A 213 15.08 -1.01 6.42
N LEU A 214 14.99 -2.14 5.70
CA LEU A 214 15.71 -3.36 6.07
C LEU A 214 17.15 -3.35 5.58
N GLN A 215 17.42 -2.77 4.40
CA GLN A 215 18.59 -3.17 3.65
C GLN A 215 19.28 -2.06 2.86
N GLY A 216 18.74 -0.85 2.84
CA GLY A 216 19.25 0.23 2.01
C GLY A 216 18.76 0.20 0.56
N ALA A 217 19.54 0.76 -0.35
CA ALA A 217 19.12 1.02 -1.72
C ALA A 217 18.67 -0.23 -2.51
N GLU A 218 17.76 -0.04 -3.46
CA GLU A 218 17.32 -1.05 -4.43
C GLU A 218 18.54 -1.71 -5.09
N GLY A 219 18.56 -3.03 -5.16
CA GLY A 219 19.69 -3.81 -5.67
C GLY A 219 20.77 -4.12 -4.64
N SER A 220 20.52 -3.91 -3.35
CA SER A 220 21.43 -4.34 -2.27
C SER A 220 21.69 -5.85 -2.29
N ALA A 221 22.82 -6.28 -1.70
CA ALA A 221 23.19 -7.70 -1.63
C ALA A 221 22.10 -8.58 -1.01
N ALA A 222 21.36 -8.05 -0.05
CA ALA A 222 20.33 -8.79 0.62
C ALA A 222 18.99 -8.84 -0.15
N ALA A 223 18.71 -7.84 -1.00
CA ALA A 223 17.62 -7.95 -1.97
C ALA A 223 17.93 -9.05 -3.01
N GLN A 224 19.17 -9.11 -3.48
CA GLN A 224 19.64 -10.16 -4.40
C GLN A 224 19.60 -11.54 -3.74
N GLU A 225 20.01 -11.65 -2.47
CA GLU A 225 19.92 -12.90 -1.69
C GLU A 225 18.46 -13.35 -1.58
N PHE A 226 17.55 -12.42 -1.28
CA PHE A 226 16.14 -12.77 -1.16
C PHE A 226 15.51 -13.13 -2.52
N GLU A 227 15.88 -12.47 -3.61
CA GLU A 227 15.46 -12.85 -4.96
C GLU A 227 15.95 -14.25 -5.31
N GLN A 228 17.21 -14.58 -5.00
CA GLN A 228 17.74 -15.93 -5.20
C GLN A 228 17.00 -16.95 -4.33
N PHE A 229 16.74 -16.64 -3.05
CA PHE A 229 15.93 -17.48 -2.18
C PHE A 229 14.53 -17.76 -2.75
N LEU A 230 13.86 -16.78 -3.35
CA LEU A 230 12.58 -17.01 -4.03
C LEU A 230 12.72 -17.98 -5.20
N LEU A 231 13.77 -17.83 -6.00
CA LEU A 231 14.07 -18.75 -7.12
C LEU A 231 14.34 -20.17 -6.62
N ASP A 232 15.08 -20.32 -5.53
CA ASP A 232 15.35 -21.62 -4.90
C ASP A 232 14.07 -22.28 -4.36
N CYS A 233 13.09 -21.49 -3.94
CA CYS A 233 11.74 -21.94 -3.60
C CYS A 233 10.86 -22.21 -4.85
N GLY A 234 11.38 -22.00 -6.06
CA GLY A 234 10.63 -22.10 -7.32
C GLY A 234 9.68 -20.93 -7.56
N ILE A 235 9.81 -19.82 -6.83
CA ILE A 235 8.97 -18.63 -6.96
C ILE A 235 9.70 -17.59 -7.80
N HIS A 236 9.18 -17.28 -8.99
CA HIS A 236 9.79 -16.30 -9.89
C HIS A 236 9.29 -14.88 -9.69
N LEU A 237 8.11 -14.74 -9.09
CA LEU A 237 7.51 -13.45 -8.76
C LEU A 237 6.64 -13.55 -7.52
N LEU A 238 6.89 -12.65 -6.58
CA LEU A 238 6.07 -12.46 -5.38
C LEU A 238 5.23 -11.19 -5.51
N ASP A 239 3.90 -11.33 -5.33
CA ASP A 239 2.95 -10.24 -5.37
C ASP A 239 2.09 -10.24 -4.10
N VAL A 240 2.25 -9.24 -3.24
CA VAL A 240 1.56 -9.12 -1.95
C VAL A 240 0.54 -8.00 -1.99
N THR A 241 -0.71 -8.32 -1.67
CA THR A 241 -1.78 -7.35 -1.53
C THR A 241 -2.27 -7.31 -0.08
N PRO A 242 -1.77 -6.35 0.74
CA PRO A 242 -2.35 -6.09 2.04
C PRO A 242 -3.61 -5.22 1.94
N CYS A 243 -4.39 -5.19 3.02
CA CYS A 243 -5.41 -4.15 3.18
C CYS A 243 -4.76 -2.76 3.12
N ALA A 244 -5.52 -1.76 2.63
CA ALA A 244 -5.08 -0.37 2.55
C ALA A 244 -5.02 0.36 3.90
N ASP A 245 -5.54 -0.26 4.95
CA ASP A 245 -5.48 0.23 6.33
C ASP A 245 -4.04 0.58 6.73
N GLY A 246 -3.85 1.76 7.34
CA GLY A 246 -2.53 2.25 7.71
C GLY A 246 -1.76 1.35 8.68
N ARG A 247 -2.49 0.53 9.47
CA ARG A 247 -1.89 -0.48 10.34
C ARG A 247 -1.22 -1.62 9.56
N LEU A 248 -1.52 -1.75 8.24
CA LEU A 248 -0.90 -2.72 7.34
C LEU A 248 0.14 -2.10 6.40
N ALA A 249 0.34 -0.80 6.46
CA ALA A 249 1.30 -0.13 5.59
C ALA A 249 2.71 -0.75 5.66
N HIS A 250 3.10 -1.23 6.82
CA HIS A 250 4.40 -1.82 7.12
C HIS A 250 4.46 -3.36 6.95
N THR A 251 3.40 -4.02 6.49
CA THR A 251 3.33 -5.50 6.41
C THR A 251 4.55 -6.11 5.74
N VAL A 252 4.93 -5.62 4.55
CA VAL A 252 6.02 -6.22 3.77
C VAL A 252 7.37 -6.03 4.47
N ALA A 253 7.71 -4.79 4.84
CA ALA A 253 9.02 -4.48 5.39
C ALA A 253 9.20 -4.92 6.85
N TYR A 254 8.16 -4.82 7.66
CA TYR A 254 8.22 -5.08 9.10
C TYR A 254 7.69 -6.47 9.47
N ALA A 255 6.43 -6.78 9.17
CA ALA A 255 5.85 -8.04 9.59
C ALA A 255 6.42 -9.25 8.83
N LEU A 256 6.68 -9.13 7.52
CA LEU A 256 7.20 -10.21 6.68
C LEU A 256 8.71 -10.12 6.43
N ARG A 257 9.34 -8.99 6.72
CA ARG A 257 10.78 -8.74 6.51
C ARG A 257 11.23 -9.04 5.08
N ILE A 258 10.45 -8.58 4.09
CA ILE A 258 10.73 -8.76 2.67
C ILE A 258 11.30 -7.45 2.10
N PRO A 259 12.44 -7.50 1.38
CA PRO A 259 12.99 -6.34 0.67
C PRO A 259 12.05 -5.79 -0.38
N PHE A 260 11.97 -4.46 -0.54
CA PHE A 260 11.04 -3.81 -1.46
C PHE A 260 11.22 -4.19 -2.92
N SER A 261 12.47 -4.34 -3.35
CA SER A 261 12.80 -4.71 -4.73
C SER A 261 12.37 -6.13 -5.09
N ALA A 262 12.33 -7.03 -4.10
CA ALA A 262 12.03 -8.45 -4.30
C ALA A 262 10.52 -8.75 -4.35
N VAL A 263 9.64 -7.76 -4.16
CA VAL A 263 8.20 -7.96 -4.06
C VAL A 263 7.42 -6.89 -4.82
N ARG A 264 6.30 -7.28 -5.40
CA ARG A 264 5.27 -6.34 -5.84
C ARG A 264 4.27 -6.15 -4.71
N ARG A 265 4.00 -4.91 -4.37
CA ARG A 265 3.02 -4.56 -3.36
C ARG A 265 1.98 -3.61 -3.93
N ARG A 266 0.71 -3.91 -3.68
CA ARG A 266 -0.41 -2.98 -3.84
C ARG A 266 -1.42 -3.20 -2.74
N SER A 267 -1.79 -2.13 -2.05
CA SER A 267 -2.80 -2.17 -0.99
C SER A 267 -4.17 -1.82 -1.57
N HIS A 268 -5.20 -2.51 -1.09
CA HIS A 268 -6.60 -2.22 -1.43
C HIS A 268 -7.47 -2.36 -0.18
N ALA A 269 -8.57 -1.62 -0.07
CA ALA A 269 -9.49 -1.74 1.04
C ALA A 269 -9.95 -3.21 1.19
N GLY A 270 -9.84 -3.77 2.40
CA GLY A 270 -10.13 -5.18 2.64
C GLY A 270 -9.25 -6.17 1.88
N ALA A 271 -8.13 -5.73 1.29
CA ALA A 271 -7.28 -6.49 0.36
C ALA A 271 -8.02 -6.91 -0.94
N MET A 272 -9.12 -6.23 -1.29
CA MET A 272 -10.00 -6.56 -2.41
C MET A 272 -9.48 -5.95 -3.73
N PHE A 273 -8.34 -6.43 -4.22
CA PHE A 273 -7.74 -5.99 -5.47
C PHE A 273 -8.64 -6.27 -6.69
N ASP A 274 -8.50 -5.46 -7.74
CA ASP A 274 -9.16 -5.71 -9.02
C ASP A 274 -8.49 -6.88 -9.74
N VAL A 275 -9.29 -7.91 -10.04
CA VAL A 275 -8.80 -9.17 -10.66
C VAL A 275 -8.35 -8.91 -12.09
N GLU A 276 -9.15 -8.20 -12.91
CA GLU A 276 -8.84 -7.96 -14.32
C GLU A 276 -7.53 -7.15 -14.47
N ASN A 277 -7.38 -6.09 -13.69
CA ASN A 277 -6.16 -5.29 -13.68
C ASN A 277 -4.95 -6.07 -13.16
N THR A 278 -5.15 -6.97 -12.20
CA THR A 278 -4.05 -7.81 -11.69
C THR A 278 -3.62 -8.84 -12.73
N VAL A 279 -4.57 -9.47 -13.45
CA VAL A 279 -4.28 -10.35 -14.60
C VAL A 279 -3.54 -9.57 -15.69
N ASN A 280 -4.01 -8.38 -16.06
CA ASN A 280 -3.33 -7.55 -17.07
C ASN A 280 -1.88 -7.21 -16.68
N ARG A 281 -1.61 -6.98 -15.40
CA ARG A 281 -0.25 -6.76 -14.88
C ARG A 281 0.58 -8.03 -14.92
N TRP A 282 0.00 -9.17 -14.59
CA TRP A 282 0.66 -10.47 -14.71
C TRP A 282 1.06 -10.73 -16.16
N VAL A 283 0.16 -10.57 -17.12
CA VAL A 283 0.45 -10.66 -18.58
C VAL A 283 1.62 -9.79 -19.00
N LYS A 284 1.59 -8.52 -18.62
CA LYS A 284 2.70 -7.57 -18.93
C LYS A 284 4.02 -8.03 -18.35
N THR A 285 4.00 -8.69 -17.20
CA THR A 285 5.19 -9.24 -16.56
C THR A 285 5.73 -10.42 -17.31
N GLU A 286 4.88 -11.38 -17.64
CA GLU A 286 5.28 -12.57 -18.37
C GLU A 286 5.80 -12.21 -19.77
N HIS A 287 5.14 -11.28 -20.45
CA HIS A 287 5.63 -10.76 -21.72
C HIS A 287 7.01 -10.06 -21.61
N ARG A 288 7.27 -9.34 -20.54
CA ARG A 288 8.58 -8.74 -20.28
C ARG A 288 9.62 -9.81 -20.00
N ARG A 289 9.34 -10.79 -19.13
CA ARG A 289 10.23 -11.92 -18.83
C ARG A 289 10.60 -12.68 -20.09
N HIS A 290 9.61 -12.97 -20.96
CA HIS A 290 9.86 -13.60 -22.24
C HIS A 290 10.84 -12.80 -23.11
N ARG A 291 10.67 -11.49 -23.23
CA ARG A 291 11.59 -10.64 -23.99
C ARG A 291 13.00 -10.58 -23.39
N GLU A 292 13.13 -10.76 -22.09
CA GLU A 292 14.40 -10.79 -21.37
C GLU A 292 15.05 -12.19 -21.38
N GLY A 293 14.45 -13.17 -22.06
CA GLY A 293 14.93 -14.56 -22.10
C GLY A 293 14.83 -15.30 -20.75
N LYS A 294 13.99 -14.81 -19.85
CA LYS A 294 13.73 -15.46 -18.55
C LYS A 294 12.64 -16.50 -18.69
N PRO A 295 12.59 -17.52 -17.80
CA PRO A 295 11.52 -18.50 -17.77
C PRO A 295 10.13 -17.85 -17.79
N ASN A 296 9.22 -18.39 -18.59
CA ASN A 296 7.85 -17.88 -18.76
C ASN A 296 6.92 -19.05 -19.15
N PRO A 297 5.59 -18.87 -19.15
CA PRO A 297 4.63 -19.96 -19.42
C PRO A 297 4.77 -20.66 -20.76
N SER A 298 5.46 -20.05 -21.75
CA SER A 298 5.66 -20.67 -23.06
C SER A 298 6.88 -21.60 -23.13
N THR A 299 7.84 -21.48 -22.23
CA THR A 299 9.08 -22.27 -22.19
C THR A 299 9.20 -23.12 -20.93
N GLU A 300 8.86 -22.54 -19.78
CA GLU A 300 8.89 -23.18 -18.47
C GLU A 300 7.75 -22.63 -17.62
N PRO A 301 7.12 -23.46 -16.76
CA PRO A 301 6.11 -22.96 -15.82
C PRO A 301 6.68 -21.86 -14.95
N THR A 302 6.10 -20.66 -15.03
CA THR A 302 6.48 -19.54 -14.17
C THR A 302 5.62 -19.57 -12.92
N ARG A 303 6.23 -19.84 -11.78
CA ARG A 303 5.52 -19.81 -10.52
C ARG A 303 5.38 -18.36 -10.05
N TYR A 304 4.17 -17.86 -10.09
CA TYR A 304 3.76 -16.57 -9.59
C TYR A 304 3.04 -16.76 -8.25
N LEU A 305 3.61 -16.29 -7.15
CA LEU A 305 2.96 -16.38 -5.85
C LEU A 305 2.15 -15.10 -5.58
N LYS A 306 0.84 -15.25 -5.50
CA LYS A 306 -0.09 -14.20 -5.09
C LYS A 306 -0.43 -14.36 -3.61
N VAL A 307 -0.10 -13.31 -2.83
CA VAL A 307 -0.40 -13.27 -1.39
C VAL A 307 -1.45 -12.19 -1.13
N VAL A 308 -2.47 -12.54 -0.37
CA VAL A 308 -3.41 -11.59 0.22
C VAL A 308 -3.15 -11.53 1.72
N THR A 309 -3.10 -10.30 2.27
CA THR A 309 -3.00 -10.10 3.70
C THR A 309 -4.25 -9.38 4.22
N TYR A 310 -5.13 -10.11 4.92
CA TYR A 310 -6.21 -9.53 5.70
C TYR A 310 -5.71 -9.17 7.10
N HIS A 311 -6.52 -8.45 7.88
CA HIS A 311 -6.15 -8.12 9.26
C HIS A 311 -7.28 -8.32 10.24
N PHE A 312 -6.90 -8.51 11.48
CA PHE A 312 -7.78 -8.66 12.62
C PHE A 312 -7.15 -7.97 13.84
N SER A 313 -7.93 -7.79 14.89
CA SER A 313 -7.45 -7.36 16.20
C SER A 313 -7.68 -8.47 17.21
N SER A 314 -6.64 -8.85 17.94
CA SER A 314 -6.74 -9.85 19.01
C SER A 314 -7.32 -9.25 20.30
N LEU A 315 -7.21 -7.93 20.51
CA LEU A 315 -7.69 -7.23 21.71
C LEU A 315 -9.13 -6.75 21.57
N ASP A 316 -9.50 -6.22 20.40
CA ASP A 316 -10.85 -5.71 20.16
C ASP A 316 -11.36 -6.19 18.79
N PRO A 317 -11.67 -7.47 18.64
CA PRO A 317 -12.04 -8.08 17.38
C PRO A 317 -13.32 -7.49 16.77
N HIS A 318 -14.22 -6.91 17.59
CA HIS A 318 -15.49 -6.38 17.12
C HIS A 318 -15.44 -4.96 16.59
N HIS A 319 -14.41 -4.17 16.98
CA HIS A 319 -14.34 -2.75 16.62
C HIS A 319 -13.04 -2.39 15.88
N GLN A 320 -11.94 -3.10 16.14
CA GLN A 320 -10.61 -2.79 15.63
C GLN A 320 -10.18 -3.69 14.44
N GLY A 321 -11.07 -4.55 13.95
CA GLY A 321 -10.82 -5.38 12.77
C GLY A 321 -10.86 -4.58 11.45
N CYS A 322 -11.02 -5.27 10.34
CA CYS A 322 -11.05 -4.68 9.00
C CYS A 322 -12.32 -3.84 8.76
N ALA A 323 -12.17 -2.53 8.58
CA ALA A 323 -13.29 -1.61 8.36
C ALA A 323 -14.10 -1.94 7.08
N ALA A 324 -13.45 -2.47 6.04
CA ALA A 324 -14.11 -2.89 4.80
C ALA A 324 -15.02 -4.11 5.00
N HIS A 325 -14.76 -4.92 6.03
CA HIS A 325 -15.51 -6.12 6.37
C HIS A 325 -16.27 -5.99 7.71
N GLY A 326 -16.47 -4.76 8.20
CA GLY A 326 -17.22 -4.50 9.45
C GLY A 326 -16.57 -5.13 10.69
N SER A 327 -15.26 -5.21 10.76
CA SER A 327 -14.47 -5.85 11.82
C SER A 327 -14.77 -7.35 12.00
N ASN A 328 -15.21 -8.03 10.94
CA ASN A 328 -15.45 -9.48 10.96
C ASN A 328 -14.26 -10.23 10.33
N ASP A 329 -13.48 -10.89 11.16
CA ASP A 329 -12.26 -11.61 10.77
C ASP A 329 -12.54 -12.76 9.79
N ALA A 330 -13.58 -13.55 10.05
CA ALA A 330 -13.95 -14.67 9.20
C ALA A 330 -14.40 -14.19 7.81
N LEU A 331 -15.15 -13.08 7.76
CA LEU A 331 -15.56 -12.46 6.51
C LEU A 331 -14.35 -11.90 5.75
N ALA A 332 -13.42 -11.25 6.44
CA ALA A 332 -12.20 -10.73 5.83
C ALA A 332 -11.33 -11.83 5.23
N ALA A 333 -11.14 -12.94 5.97
CA ALA A 333 -10.39 -14.11 5.50
C ALA A 333 -11.08 -14.79 4.31
N SER A 334 -12.40 -15.01 4.39
CA SER A 334 -13.20 -15.62 3.32
C SER A 334 -13.18 -14.77 2.04
N ALA A 335 -13.35 -13.46 2.17
CA ALA A 335 -13.29 -12.55 1.02
C ALA A 335 -11.89 -12.54 0.38
N GLY A 336 -10.83 -12.55 1.20
CA GLY A 336 -9.45 -12.64 0.73
C GLY A 336 -9.16 -13.94 -0.03
N LEU A 337 -9.61 -15.07 0.50
CA LEU A 337 -9.48 -16.37 -0.17
C LEU A 337 -10.26 -16.41 -1.49
N GLN A 338 -11.52 -15.96 -1.49
CA GLN A 338 -12.31 -15.92 -2.72
C GLN A 338 -11.63 -15.05 -3.80
N ARG A 339 -11.07 -13.90 -3.41
CA ARG A 339 -10.37 -13.01 -4.34
C ARG A 339 -9.11 -13.67 -4.94
N LEU A 340 -8.39 -14.47 -4.16
CA LEU A 340 -7.26 -15.28 -4.65
C LEU A 340 -7.73 -16.33 -5.66
N LEU A 341 -8.82 -17.03 -5.39
CA LEU A 341 -9.41 -18.04 -6.28
C LEU A 341 -9.90 -17.42 -7.59
N ASP A 342 -10.61 -16.28 -7.52
CA ASP A 342 -11.06 -15.52 -8.70
C ASP A 342 -9.87 -15.12 -9.59
N PHE A 343 -8.76 -14.72 -8.98
CA PHE A 343 -7.55 -14.35 -9.71
C PHE A 343 -6.92 -15.56 -10.42
N ARG A 344 -6.80 -16.70 -9.75
CA ARG A 344 -6.27 -17.94 -10.36
C ARG A 344 -7.14 -18.37 -11.53
N GLU A 345 -8.46 -18.43 -11.33
CA GLU A 345 -9.41 -18.79 -12.39
C GLU A 345 -9.29 -17.84 -13.59
N ALA A 346 -9.16 -16.54 -13.36
CA ALA A 346 -9.01 -15.56 -14.42
C ALA A 346 -7.68 -15.71 -15.20
N VAL A 347 -6.59 -16.09 -14.53
CA VAL A 347 -5.31 -16.43 -15.18
C VAL A 347 -5.43 -17.71 -16.00
N GLU A 348 -5.97 -18.76 -15.44
CA GLU A 348 -6.16 -20.07 -16.11
C GLU A 348 -7.05 -19.96 -17.34
N ASN A 349 -8.13 -19.16 -17.26
CA ASN A 349 -9.02 -18.88 -18.38
C ASN A 349 -8.40 -17.98 -19.48
N SER A 350 -7.37 -17.20 -19.14
CA SER A 350 -6.69 -16.31 -20.09
C SER A 350 -5.56 -17.01 -20.85
N PHE A 351 -5.01 -18.09 -20.31
CA PHE A 351 -3.83 -18.77 -20.83
C PHE A 351 -4.02 -20.27 -20.77
N CYS A 352 -4.14 -20.90 -21.91
CA CYS A 352 -4.36 -22.35 -22.03
C CYS A 352 -3.13 -23.22 -21.75
N CYS A 353 -1.96 -22.68 -21.43
CA CYS A 353 -0.71 -23.44 -21.35
C CYS A 353 0.16 -22.99 -20.17
N GLY A 354 0.13 -23.75 -19.06
CA GLY A 354 1.24 -23.84 -18.12
C GLY A 354 1.52 -22.65 -17.22
N ALA A 355 0.59 -21.69 -17.09
CA ALA A 355 0.74 -20.63 -16.11
C ALA A 355 0.55 -21.20 -14.69
N SER A 356 1.63 -21.25 -13.91
CA SER A 356 1.56 -21.66 -12.50
C SER A 356 1.36 -20.45 -11.62
N VAL A 357 0.20 -20.35 -10.96
CA VAL A 357 -0.12 -19.34 -9.97
C VAL A 357 -0.40 -20.03 -8.65
N ASP A 358 0.50 -19.83 -7.69
CA ASP A 358 0.28 -20.26 -6.32
C ASP A 358 -0.40 -19.16 -5.52
N LEU A 359 -1.17 -19.57 -4.52
CA LEU A 359 -1.96 -18.69 -3.67
C LEU A 359 -1.53 -18.82 -2.21
N LEU A 360 -1.52 -17.71 -1.48
CA LEU A 360 -1.27 -17.70 -0.04
C LEU A 360 -2.12 -16.65 0.65
N LEU A 361 -2.79 -17.05 1.72
CA LEU A 361 -3.57 -16.17 2.57
C LEU A 361 -2.87 -15.99 3.93
N ILE A 362 -2.69 -14.73 4.34
CA ILE A 362 -2.07 -14.37 5.61
C ILE A 362 -3.01 -13.43 6.37
N GLY A 363 -3.24 -13.69 7.66
CA GLY A 363 -3.85 -12.74 8.58
C GLY A 363 -2.78 -12.00 9.37
N LEU A 364 -2.93 -10.69 9.60
CA LEU A 364 -2.08 -9.88 10.45
C LEU A 364 -2.86 -9.39 11.67
N ASP A 365 -2.38 -9.71 12.86
CA ASP A 365 -2.88 -9.13 14.11
C ASP A 365 -2.37 -7.69 14.25
N THR A 366 -3.28 -6.73 14.18
CA THR A 366 -2.91 -5.32 14.26
C THR A 366 -2.43 -4.86 15.64
N ASP A 367 -2.60 -5.68 16.67
CA ASP A 367 -2.18 -5.33 18.03
C ASP A 367 -0.74 -5.76 18.32
N THR A 368 -0.26 -6.80 17.65
CA THR A 368 1.03 -7.44 17.94
C THR A 368 1.93 -7.66 16.73
N ASP A 369 1.42 -7.39 15.52
CA ASP A 369 2.02 -7.73 14.24
C ASP A 369 2.28 -9.24 14.01
N ALA A 370 1.74 -10.10 14.88
CA ALA A 370 1.83 -11.54 14.67
C ALA A 370 0.99 -11.96 13.46
N ILE A 371 1.54 -12.83 12.61
CA ILE A 371 0.82 -13.34 11.46
C ILE A 371 0.14 -14.68 11.75
N ARG A 372 -0.98 -14.91 11.04
CA ARG A 372 -1.61 -16.20 10.84
C ARG A 372 -1.41 -16.63 9.40
N VAL A 373 -0.77 -17.75 9.17
CA VAL A 373 -0.54 -18.30 7.83
C VAL A 373 -1.53 -19.44 7.61
N HIS A 374 -2.30 -19.37 6.51
CA HIS A 374 -3.15 -20.48 6.06
C HIS A 374 -2.35 -21.29 5.04
N PRO A 375 -1.76 -22.45 5.45
CA PRO A 375 -0.89 -23.19 4.56
C PRO A 375 -1.69 -23.87 3.44
N PRO A 376 -1.31 -23.67 2.16
CA PRO A 376 -1.94 -24.35 1.02
C PRO A 376 -1.39 -25.75 0.83
N ASN A 377 -2.18 -26.66 0.24
CA ASN A 377 -1.65 -27.88 -0.35
C ASN A 377 -1.00 -27.59 -1.74
N ARG A 378 -0.55 -28.65 -2.45
CA ARG A 378 0.05 -28.54 -3.79
C ARG A 378 -0.86 -27.89 -4.83
N ASP A 379 -2.17 -28.00 -4.65
CA ASP A 379 -3.17 -27.44 -5.56
C ASP A 379 -3.59 -26.02 -5.14
N SER A 380 -2.85 -25.40 -4.19
CA SER A 380 -3.16 -24.10 -3.57
C SER A 380 -4.52 -24.06 -2.88
N GLU A 381 -5.03 -25.20 -2.43
CA GLU A 381 -6.24 -25.25 -1.59
C GLU A 381 -5.88 -24.91 -0.14
N MET A 382 -6.66 -24.05 0.47
CA MET A 382 -6.52 -23.60 1.86
C MET A 382 -7.83 -23.80 2.61
N VAL A 383 -7.72 -24.13 3.89
CA VAL A 383 -8.87 -24.29 4.79
C VAL A 383 -8.82 -23.20 5.84
N LEU A 384 -9.89 -22.37 5.90
CA LEU A 384 -9.87 -21.14 6.70
C LEU A 384 -9.85 -21.37 8.21
N ASP A 385 -10.29 -22.51 8.69
CA ASP A 385 -10.23 -22.90 10.10
C ASP A 385 -8.89 -23.54 10.51
N ARG A 386 -7.95 -23.67 9.55
CA ARG A 386 -6.60 -24.15 9.78
C ARG A 386 -5.58 -23.05 9.47
N TRP A 387 -4.84 -22.66 10.46
CA TRP A 387 -3.75 -21.68 10.33
C TRP A 387 -2.63 -21.98 11.32
N VAL A 388 -1.47 -21.45 11.00
CA VAL A 388 -0.32 -21.42 11.89
C VAL A 388 -0.18 -20.02 12.47
N CYS A 389 -0.18 -19.87 13.79
CA CYS A 389 -0.07 -18.58 14.47
C CYS A 389 1.39 -18.33 14.88
N ALA A 390 2.01 -17.28 14.33
CA ALA A 390 3.39 -16.94 14.64
C ALA A 390 3.61 -16.61 16.13
N ARG A 391 2.64 -16.01 16.82
CA ARG A 391 2.74 -15.70 18.25
C ARG A 391 2.82 -16.97 19.11
N GLU A 392 2.03 -17.99 18.78
CA GLU A 392 2.06 -19.26 19.49
C GLU A 392 3.38 -20.00 19.25
N LEU A 393 3.86 -20.00 18.00
CA LEU A 393 5.16 -20.59 17.65
C LEU A 393 6.33 -19.83 18.29
N HIS A 394 6.29 -18.50 18.29
CA HIS A 394 7.29 -17.68 19.00
C HIS A 394 7.42 -18.11 20.46
N ALA A 395 6.30 -18.24 21.16
CA ALA A 395 6.31 -18.70 22.57
C ALA A 395 6.82 -20.15 22.71
N ALA A 396 6.41 -21.04 21.82
CA ALA A 396 6.78 -22.46 21.87
C ALA A 396 8.26 -22.72 21.56
N THR A 397 8.89 -21.86 20.74
CA THR A 397 10.27 -22.03 20.26
C THR A 397 11.31 -21.16 20.99
N ALA A 398 10.90 -20.34 21.96
CA ALA A 398 11.76 -19.36 22.64
C ALA A 398 13.01 -19.96 23.31
N GLY A 399 12.95 -21.21 23.80
CA GLY A 399 14.07 -21.90 24.45
C GLY A 399 14.85 -22.87 23.58
N MET A 400 14.56 -22.90 22.26
CA MET A 400 15.17 -23.85 21.33
C MET A 400 16.45 -23.28 20.70
N SER A 401 17.26 -24.15 20.06
CA SER A 401 18.28 -23.68 19.12
C SER A 401 17.62 -23.12 17.85
N PRO A 402 18.30 -22.26 17.05
CA PRO A 402 17.74 -21.75 15.79
C PRO A 402 17.27 -22.87 14.85
N ASP A 403 18.05 -23.95 14.70
CA ASP A 403 17.71 -25.07 13.83
C ASP A 403 16.48 -25.85 14.32
N GLN A 404 16.36 -26.06 15.62
CA GLN A 404 15.19 -26.69 16.22
C GLN A 404 13.94 -25.81 16.05
N ALA A 405 14.08 -24.50 16.26
CA ALA A 405 12.98 -23.57 16.05
C ALA A 405 12.52 -23.58 14.60
N MET A 406 13.44 -23.51 13.63
CA MET A 406 13.12 -23.59 12.20
C MET A 406 12.40 -24.90 11.83
N ALA A 407 12.87 -26.05 12.36
CA ALA A 407 12.22 -27.34 12.14
C ALA A 407 10.79 -27.38 12.70
N GLN A 408 10.59 -26.82 13.90
CA GLN A 408 9.26 -26.72 14.52
C GLN A 408 8.29 -25.84 13.73
N LEU A 409 8.78 -24.74 13.13
CA LEU A 409 7.96 -23.89 12.24
C LEU A 409 7.52 -24.67 10.99
N ALA A 410 8.42 -25.43 10.39
CA ALA A 410 8.10 -26.25 9.20
C ALA A 410 7.10 -27.38 9.53
N GLU A 411 7.30 -28.08 10.63
CA GLU A 411 6.38 -29.14 11.09
C GLU A 411 4.97 -28.60 11.38
N ALA A 412 4.87 -27.42 12.00
CA ALA A 412 3.59 -26.79 12.27
C ALA A 412 2.83 -26.44 10.98
N LEU A 413 3.54 -25.96 9.93
CA LEU A 413 2.96 -25.69 8.61
C LEU A 413 2.44 -26.97 7.94
N GLU A 414 3.25 -28.01 7.92
CA GLU A 414 2.87 -29.29 7.31
C GLU A 414 1.68 -29.94 8.03
N SER A 415 1.64 -29.85 9.37
CA SER A 415 0.53 -30.36 10.18
C SER A 415 -0.79 -29.60 9.96
N ALA A 416 -0.73 -28.29 9.71
CA ALA A 416 -1.90 -27.45 9.50
C ALA A 416 -2.42 -27.50 8.05
N ALA A 417 -1.60 -27.90 7.10
CA ALA A 417 -1.99 -27.96 5.69
C ALA A 417 -3.11 -28.98 5.43
N PRO A 418 -4.01 -28.73 4.47
CA PRO A 418 -5.08 -29.69 4.12
C PRO A 418 -4.58 -30.93 3.36
N GLY A 419 -3.32 -30.97 2.98
CA GLY A 419 -2.67 -32.07 2.26
C GLY A 419 -1.20 -31.77 2.03
N PRO A 420 -0.49 -32.62 1.25
CA PRO A 420 0.92 -32.43 0.96
C PRO A 420 1.20 -31.04 0.35
N MET A 421 2.23 -30.36 0.81
CA MET A 421 2.68 -29.06 0.30
C MET A 421 3.86 -29.21 -0.68
N GLU A 422 4.05 -28.21 -1.53
CA GLU A 422 5.28 -28.07 -2.30
C GLU A 422 6.45 -27.69 -1.36
N PRO A 423 7.61 -28.38 -1.44
CA PRO A 423 8.75 -28.12 -0.55
C PRO A 423 9.22 -26.66 -0.55
N GLY A 424 9.24 -26.03 -1.71
CA GLY A 424 9.60 -24.62 -1.83
C GLY A 424 8.61 -23.69 -1.12
N MET A 425 7.32 -24.03 -1.10
CA MET A 425 6.30 -23.28 -0.35
C MET A 425 6.48 -23.43 1.17
N VAL A 426 6.80 -24.66 1.63
CA VAL A 426 7.15 -24.91 3.04
C VAL A 426 8.32 -24.03 3.45
N THR A 427 9.41 -24.07 2.67
CA THR A 427 10.62 -23.27 2.91
C THR A 427 10.32 -21.78 2.95
N PHE A 428 9.53 -21.27 1.99
CA PHE A 428 9.13 -19.86 1.93
C PHE A 428 8.31 -19.43 3.16
N MET A 429 7.27 -20.19 3.51
CA MET A 429 6.42 -19.85 4.66
C MET A 429 7.16 -19.98 5.99
N THR A 430 8.05 -20.97 6.13
CA THR A 430 8.92 -21.11 7.32
C THR A 430 9.78 -19.86 7.51
N ARG A 431 10.38 -19.33 6.43
CA ARG A 431 11.12 -18.06 6.49
C ARG A 431 10.23 -16.87 6.87
N LEU A 432 9.00 -16.81 6.37
CA LEU A 432 8.06 -15.73 6.77
C LEU A 432 7.73 -15.79 8.26
N LEU A 433 7.46 -16.99 8.80
CA LEU A 433 7.20 -17.18 10.25
C LEU A 433 8.43 -16.83 11.09
N ALA A 434 9.62 -17.27 10.68
CA ALA A 434 10.87 -16.91 11.33
C ALA A 434 11.13 -15.40 11.34
N ASN A 435 10.90 -14.74 10.21
CA ASN A 435 10.97 -13.28 10.08
C ASN A 435 9.97 -12.58 11.01
N ASN A 436 8.77 -13.14 11.13
CA ASN A 436 7.73 -12.58 11.99
C ASN A 436 8.05 -12.75 13.49
N CYS A 437 8.80 -13.77 13.90
CA CYS A 437 9.33 -13.85 15.27
C CYS A 437 10.17 -12.61 15.62
N SER A 438 11.02 -12.15 14.69
CA SER A 438 11.76 -10.89 14.85
C SER A 438 10.84 -9.66 14.98
N GLN A 439 9.70 -9.65 14.31
CA GLN A 439 8.72 -8.56 14.41
C GLN A 439 7.97 -8.58 15.73
N ILE A 440 7.63 -9.75 16.24
CA ILE A 440 7.00 -9.90 17.54
C ILE A 440 7.92 -9.33 18.63
N ASP A 441 9.22 -9.67 18.63
CA ASP A 441 10.19 -9.09 19.56
C ASP A 441 10.33 -7.58 19.38
N TYR A 442 10.36 -7.08 18.12
CA TYR A 442 10.39 -5.64 17.85
C TYR A 442 9.22 -4.91 18.51
N VAL A 443 8.00 -5.43 18.37
CA VAL A 443 6.80 -4.83 18.98
C VAL A 443 6.86 -4.92 20.50
N GLN A 444 7.34 -6.03 21.06
CA GLN A 444 7.50 -6.21 22.50
C GLN A 444 8.51 -5.22 23.09
N ASP A 445 9.67 -5.12 22.49
CA ASP A 445 10.78 -4.32 23.02
C ASP A 445 10.55 -2.82 22.86
N LEU A 446 9.98 -2.41 21.72
CA LEU A 446 9.84 -1.00 21.39
C LEU A 446 8.49 -0.39 21.81
N HIS A 447 7.43 -1.17 21.72
CA HIS A 447 6.06 -0.70 21.93
C HIS A 447 5.38 -1.31 23.15
N GLY A 448 5.98 -2.31 23.80
CA GLY A 448 5.50 -2.92 25.05
C GLY A 448 4.37 -3.93 24.85
N ALA A 449 4.31 -4.58 23.73
CA ALA A 449 3.31 -5.54 23.22
C ALA A 449 2.13 -5.86 24.15
N PRO A 450 0.90 -5.57 23.73
CA PRO A 450 0.53 -5.08 22.41
C PRO A 450 0.90 -3.62 22.16
N TYR A 451 0.69 -3.11 20.95
CA TYR A 451 0.83 -1.68 20.69
C TYR A 451 -0.03 -0.87 21.67
N PRO A 452 0.51 0.20 22.29
CA PRO A 452 -0.23 0.99 23.28
C PRO A 452 -1.44 1.73 22.69
N ASP A 453 -1.41 1.99 21.38
CA ASP A 453 -2.50 2.53 20.58
C ASP A 453 -2.83 1.53 19.49
N ALA A 454 -3.79 0.65 19.76
CA ALA A 454 -4.28 -0.32 18.79
C ALA A 454 -5.15 0.33 17.70
N GLY A 455 -5.61 1.56 17.93
CA GLY A 455 -6.42 2.33 16.98
C GLY A 455 -5.64 2.79 15.75
N HIS A 456 -6.36 3.43 14.85
CA HIS A 456 -5.78 4.10 13.70
C HIS A 456 -5.16 5.44 14.13
N ALA A 457 -4.03 5.77 13.56
CA ALA A 457 -3.36 7.05 13.78
C ALA A 457 -2.73 7.58 12.49
N GLU A 458 -3.31 7.26 11.34
CA GLU A 458 -2.81 7.69 10.04
C GLU A 458 -2.69 9.20 9.95
N ARG A 459 -1.69 9.69 9.22
CA ARG A 459 -1.41 11.12 9.04
C ARG A 459 -1.98 11.67 7.75
N PHE A 460 -2.05 10.85 6.69
CA PHE A 460 -2.58 11.26 5.38
C PHE A 460 -3.11 10.08 4.57
N ILE A 461 -3.95 10.38 3.60
CA ILE A 461 -4.37 9.43 2.56
C ILE A 461 -3.45 9.61 1.36
N GLY A 462 -2.76 8.55 0.95
CA GLY A 462 -1.98 8.51 -0.28
C GLY A 462 -2.83 8.01 -1.44
N VAL A 463 -2.97 8.79 -2.50
CA VAL A 463 -3.80 8.48 -3.67
C VAL A 463 -2.93 8.41 -4.93
N GLY A 464 -3.02 7.33 -5.68
CA GLY A 464 -2.28 7.14 -6.93
C GLY A 464 -1.31 5.96 -6.90
N ILE A 465 -0.44 5.86 -7.90
CA ILE A 465 0.45 4.72 -8.11
C ILE A 465 1.89 4.94 -7.63
N GLY A 466 2.17 6.09 -7.03
CA GLY A 466 3.52 6.49 -6.64
C GLY A 466 3.96 6.10 -5.22
N PHE A 467 3.08 5.54 -4.39
CA PHE A 467 3.36 5.28 -2.97
C PHE A 467 3.86 3.85 -2.71
N LYS A 468 4.96 3.46 -3.30
CA LYS A 468 5.55 2.14 -3.05
C LYS A 468 6.44 2.10 -1.81
N GLU A 469 7.01 3.23 -1.47
CA GLU A 469 8.09 3.42 -0.52
C GLU A 469 7.64 3.76 0.91
N VAL A 470 6.36 4.05 1.13
CA VAL A 470 5.88 4.35 2.48
C VAL A 470 5.48 3.05 3.19
N HIS A 471 6.29 2.65 4.16
CA HIS A 471 6.18 1.35 4.82
C HIS A 471 6.16 1.47 6.36
N LEU A 472 5.54 2.54 6.86
CA LEU A 472 5.41 2.77 8.29
C LEU A 472 3.97 2.56 8.75
N ARG A 473 3.83 1.85 9.86
CA ARG A 473 2.54 1.65 10.51
C ARG A 473 1.92 2.99 10.89
N ASN A 474 0.64 3.16 10.60
CA ASN A 474 -0.14 4.36 10.96
C ASN A 474 0.38 5.68 10.37
N LEU A 475 1.12 5.65 9.26
CA LEU A 475 1.51 6.87 8.57
C LEU A 475 0.55 7.20 7.44
N THR A 476 0.20 6.22 6.62
CA THR A 476 -0.57 6.42 5.39
C THR A 476 -1.63 5.36 5.21
N TYR A 477 -2.85 5.79 4.90
CA TYR A 477 -3.85 4.96 4.23
C TYR A 477 -3.65 5.06 2.71
N PHE A 478 -3.66 3.94 2.00
CA PHE A 478 -3.47 3.93 0.55
C PHE A 478 -4.77 3.75 -0.20
N ALA A 479 -5.06 4.67 -1.15
CA ALA A 479 -6.07 4.45 -2.17
C ALA A 479 -5.37 4.30 -3.53
N HIS A 480 -5.29 3.07 -4.00
CA HIS A 480 -4.69 2.78 -5.30
C HIS A 480 -5.67 3.11 -6.41
N LEU A 481 -5.28 4.10 -7.26
CA LEU A 481 -6.04 4.48 -8.44
C LEU A 481 -5.22 4.12 -9.68
N ASP A 482 -5.62 3.10 -10.42
CA ASP A 482 -5.26 2.99 -11.84
C ASP A 482 -6.22 3.87 -12.67
N THR A 483 -7.50 3.94 -12.27
CA THR A 483 -8.49 4.93 -12.72
C THR A 483 -9.22 5.54 -11.52
N VAL A 484 -9.88 6.69 -11.70
CA VAL A 484 -10.64 7.35 -10.62
C VAL A 484 -11.76 6.44 -10.11
N GLU A 485 -12.40 5.71 -11.01
CA GLU A 485 -13.54 4.84 -10.73
C GLU A 485 -13.12 3.62 -9.89
N GLU A 486 -11.96 3.04 -10.18
CA GLU A 486 -11.44 1.89 -9.44
C GLU A 486 -11.06 2.22 -8.01
N GLY A 487 -10.48 3.40 -7.80
CA GLY A 487 -10.02 3.82 -6.48
C GLY A 487 -11.10 4.42 -5.59
N ALA A 488 -12.29 4.70 -6.12
CA ALA A 488 -13.34 5.36 -5.36
C ALA A 488 -13.77 4.56 -4.12
N ALA A 489 -13.86 3.24 -4.22
CA ALA A 489 -14.21 2.38 -3.09
C ALA A 489 -13.13 2.36 -2.00
N ASP A 490 -11.85 2.31 -2.39
CA ASP A 490 -10.72 2.39 -1.46
C ASP A 490 -10.70 3.75 -0.77
N LEU A 491 -10.92 4.82 -1.52
CA LEU A 491 -10.92 6.18 -0.99
C LEU A 491 -12.09 6.42 0.00
N ASP A 492 -13.27 5.88 -0.27
CA ASP A 492 -14.42 5.96 0.65
C ASP A 492 -14.11 5.33 2.02
N VAL A 493 -13.42 4.18 2.02
CA VAL A 493 -13.00 3.53 3.27
C VAL A 493 -11.99 4.40 4.00
N GLY A 494 -10.99 4.96 3.30
CA GLY A 494 -10.01 5.88 3.87
C GLY A 494 -10.66 7.12 4.49
N VAL A 495 -11.52 7.79 3.75
CA VAL A 495 -12.23 9.00 4.24
C VAL A 495 -13.12 8.66 5.43
N LYS A 496 -13.80 7.50 5.44
CA LYS A 496 -14.58 7.03 6.59
C LYS A 496 -13.71 6.87 7.84
N ILE A 497 -12.54 6.26 7.70
CA ILE A 497 -11.56 6.10 8.79
C ILE A 497 -11.14 7.49 9.31
N PHE A 498 -10.71 8.39 8.43
CA PHE A 498 -10.26 9.72 8.80
C PHE A 498 -11.36 10.63 9.37
N ARG A 499 -12.63 10.45 9.01
CA ARG A 499 -13.74 11.12 9.70
C ARG A 499 -13.76 10.73 11.19
N GLY A 500 -13.55 9.47 11.52
CA GLY A 500 -13.48 9.00 12.90
C GLY A 500 -12.22 9.44 13.65
N LEU A 501 -11.07 9.52 12.97
CA LEU A 501 -9.78 9.81 13.59
C LEU A 501 -9.44 11.29 13.64
N ASN A 502 -9.57 12.00 12.52
CA ASN A 502 -9.15 13.37 12.36
C ASN A 502 -10.32 14.33 12.62
N VAL A 503 -11.41 14.18 11.86
CA VAL A 503 -12.53 15.14 11.90
C VAL A 503 -13.19 15.17 13.27
N SER A 504 -13.30 14.02 13.96
CA SER A 504 -13.80 13.94 15.34
C SER A 504 -12.93 14.71 16.36
N ARG A 505 -11.68 15.02 16.01
CA ARG A 505 -10.71 15.79 16.80
C ARG A 505 -10.45 17.19 16.22
N ASP A 506 -11.32 17.64 15.30
CA ASP A 506 -11.22 18.93 14.62
C ASP A 506 -9.96 19.09 13.74
N LEU A 507 -9.39 17.98 13.28
CA LEU A 507 -8.28 17.93 12.33
C LEU A 507 -8.81 17.65 10.92
N PRO A 508 -8.18 18.18 9.87
CA PRO A 508 -8.57 17.89 8.49
C PRO A 508 -8.07 16.51 8.04
N ILE A 509 -8.52 16.13 6.86
CA ILE A 509 -8.05 14.95 6.12
C ILE A 509 -7.03 15.42 5.07
N PRO A 510 -5.72 15.26 5.28
CA PRO A 510 -4.72 15.51 4.25
C PRO A 510 -4.75 14.40 3.21
N VAL A 511 -4.83 14.76 1.93
CA VAL A 511 -4.79 13.81 0.81
C VAL A 511 -3.63 14.18 -0.12
N LEU A 512 -2.68 13.27 -0.25
CA LEU A 512 -1.55 13.39 -1.18
C LEU A 512 -1.88 12.60 -2.45
N VAL A 513 -2.00 13.30 -3.57
CA VAL A 513 -2.17 12.69 -4.90
C VAL A 513 -0.82 12.66 -5.58
N ARG A 514 -0.38 11.47 -6.03
CA ARG A 514 0.92 11.32 -6.65
C ARG A 514 0.93 10.36 -7.81
N PHE A 515 1.45 10.83 -8.94
CA PHE A 515 1.68 10.02 -10.12
C PHE A 515 3.16 10.08 -10.54
N ASP A 516 3.82 8.92 -10.49
CA ASP A 516 5.19 8.78 -10.96
C ASP A 516 5.21 8.49 -12.46
N TYR A 517 6.07 9.17 -13.20
CA TYR A 517 6.24 8.98 -14.65
C TYR A 517 7.68 8.59 -15.00
N SER A 518 7.91 8.22 -16.25
CA SER A 518 9.24 8.00 -16.81
C SER A 518 9.56 9.13 -17.78
N GLY A 519 10.50 9.99 -17.45
CA GLY A 519 10.97 11.07 -18.33
C GLY A 519 11.56 10.59 -19.67
N ARG A 520 11.84 9.28 -19.79
CA ARG A 520 12.25 8.64 -21.05
C ARG A 520 11.12 8.46 -22.04
N VAL A 521 9.86 8.63 -21.61
CA VAL A 521 8.67 8.47 -22.45
C VAL A 521 8.12 9.86 -22.80
N PRO A 522 8.11 10.29 -24.06
CA PRO A 522 7.59 11.59 -24.46
C PRO A 522 6.16 11.85 -23.97
N GLY A 523 5.91 13.03 -23.40
CA GLY A 523 4.62 13.45 -22.87
C GLY A 523 4.16 12.70 -21.61
N ALA A 524 5.01 11.89 -20.98
CA ALA A 524 4.64 11.15 -19.77
C ALA A 524 4.42 12.08 -18.58
N ARG A 525 5.20 13.16 -18.45
CA ARG A 525 5.01 14.18 -17.41
C ARG A 525 3.65 14.85 -17.54
N ASP A 526 3.30 15.31 -18.73
CA ASP A 526 2.02 16.02 -18.97
C ASP A 526 0.81 15.12 -18.68
N ARG A 527 0.91 13.83 -19.06
CA ARG A 527 -0.12 12.84 -18.68
C ARG A 527 -0.23 12.65 -17.18
N ALA A 528 0.90 12.55 -16.47
CA ALA A 528 0.89 12.42 -15.01
C ALA A 528 0.27 13.64 -14.33
N ILE A 529 0.56 14.86 -14.82
CA ILE A 529 -0.06 16.10 -14.35
C ILE A 529 -1.57 16.08 -14.62
N ALA A 530 -1.99 15.72 -15.82
CA ALA A 530 -3.41 15.64 -16.17
C ALA A 530 -4.15 14.59 -15.32
N ASP A 531 -3.52 13.45 -15.04
CA ASP A 531 -4.06 12.42 -14.15
C ASP A 531 -4.20 12.92 -12.71
N CYS A 532 -3.22 13.66 -12.17
CA CYS A 532 -3.32 14.29 -10.86
C CYS A 532 -4.52 15.24 -10.77
N TRP A 533 -4.69 16.14 -11.74
CA TRP A 533 -5.79 17.10 -11.74
C TRP A 533 -7.16 16.43 -11.90
N ARG A 534 -7.27 15.42 -12.75
CA ARG A 534 -8.49 14.63 -12.91
C ARG A 534 -8.89 13.94 -11.60
N VAL A 535 -7.93 13.34 -10.91
CA VAL A 535 -8.15 12.70 -9.62
C VAL A 535 -8.55 13.73 -8.56
N ASN A 536 -7.87 14.87 -8.51
CA ASN A 536 -8.19 15.96 -7.60
C ASN A 536 -9.64 16.46 -7.78
N GLN A 537 -10.06 16.69 -9.01
CA GLN A 537 -11.43 17.10 -9.31
C GLN A 537 -12.44 16.06 -8.84
N ALA A 538 -12.19 14.78 -9.13
CA ALA A 538 -13.07 13.71 -8.67
C ALA A 538 -13.16 13.60 -7.14
N ILE A 539 -12.06 13.87 -6.42
CA ILE A 539 -12.04 13.94 -4.95
C ILE A 539 -12.88 15.14 -4.47
N ALA A 540 -12.68 16.33 -5.08
CA ALA A 540 -13.39 17.54 -4.71
C ALA A 540 -14.92 17.40 -4.94
N ASP A 541 -15.33 16.78 -6.03
CA ASP A 541 -16.74 16.55 -6.35
C ASP A 541 -17.37 15.54 -5.38
N ARG A 542 -16.66 14.44 -5.09
CA ARG A 542 -17.17 13.36 -4.24
C ARG A 542 -17.29 13.75 -2.78
N TYR A 543 -16.38 14.58 -2.27
CA TYR A 543 -16.33 15.01 -0.87
C TYR A 543 -16.49 16.51 -0.74
N SER A 544 -17.37 17.10 -1.56
CA SER A 544 -17.57 18.54 -1.63
C SER A 544 -18.00 19.18 -0.30
N ASP A 545 -18.66 18.43 0.58
CA ASP A 545 -18.97 18.83 1.95
C ASP A 545 -17.70 19.07 2.77
N LEU A 546 -16.77 18.10 2.78
CA LEU A 546 -15.52 18.20 3.53
C LEU A 546 -14.60 19.31 2.99
N VAL A 547 -14.56 19.46 1.65
CA VAL A 547 -13.76 20.53 1.02
C VAL A 547 -14.29 21.91 1.39
N LYS A 548 -15.61 22.13 1.31
CA LYS A 548 -16.25 23.41 1.68
C LYS A 548 -16.05 23.76 3.15
N ASP A 549 -16.05 22.77 4.03
CA ASP A 549 -15.87 22.96 5.46
C ASP A 549 -14.39 23.08 5.87
N GLY A 550 -13.43 23.04 4.93
CA GLY A 550 -12.00 23.06 5.19
C GLY A 550 -11.50 21.82 5.96
N LEU A 551 -12.21 20.71 5.81
CA LEU A 551 -11.91 19.43 6.46
C LEU A 551 -11.19 18.43 5.56
N LEU A 552 -11.04 18.72 4.26
CA LEU A 552 -10.26 17.94 3.33
C LEU A 552 -9.36 18.86 2.51
N HIS A 553 -8.07 18.60 2.55
CA HIS A 553 -7.07 19.32 1.76
C HIS A 553 -6.30 18.34 0.88
N THR A 554 -5.97 18.80 -0.34
CA THR A 554 -5.20 18.01 -1.31
C THR A 554 -3.87 18.68 -1.64
N CYS A 555 -2.85 17.85 -1.88
CA CYS A 555 -1.59 18.25 -2.48
C CYS A 555 -1.27 17.29 -3.64
N LEU A 556 -1.01 17.88 -4.81
CA LEU A 556 -0.79 17.15 -6.06
C LEU A 556 0.70 17.11 -6.38
N THR A 557 1.23 15.93 -6.65
CA THR A 557 2.64 15.76 -6.90
C THR A 557 2.90 14.82 -8.07
N VAL A 558 3.97 15.08 -8.82
CA VAL A 558 4.50 14.18 -9.85
C VAL A 558 5.98 13.94 -9.63
N ARG A 559 6.50 12.80 -10.11
CA ARG A 559 7.94 12.49 -9.99
C ARG A 559 8.44 11.72 -11.20
N ASP A 560 9.59 12.12 -11.73
CA ASP A 560 10.34 11.30 -12.68
C ASP A 560 11.09 10.19 -11.93
N ARG A 561 10.75 8.94 -12.19
CA ARG A 561 11.37 7.75 -11.55
C ARG A 561 12.86 7.61 -11.84
N HIS A 562 13.36 8.24 -12.89
CA HIS A 562 14.73 8.05 -13.39
C HIS A 562 15.65 9.23 -13.09
N GLN A 563 15.10 10.42 -12.82
CA GLN A 563 15.90 11.64 -12.71
C GLN A 563 15.76 12.33 -11.36
N SER A 564 14.69 12.07 -10.62
CA SER A 564 14.45 12.78 -9.38
C SER A 564 14.02 11.82 -8.27
N THR A 565 14.56 12.05 -7.09
CA THR A 565 14.12 11.46 -5.84
C THR A 565 13.03 12.31 -5.22
N THR A 566 13.01 13.61 -5.49
CA THR A 566 12.04 14.57 -4.94
C THR A 566 10.78 14.66 -5.80
N ALA A 567 9.62 14.63 -5.16
CA ALA A 567 8.35 14.87 -5.82
C ALA A 567 8.14 16.37 -6.09
N GLU A 568 7.77 16.72 -7.31
CA GLU A 568 7.40 18.08 -7.72
C GLU A 568 5.95 18.35 -7.31
N VAL A 569 5.69 19.43 -6.58
CA VAL A 569 4.33 19.90 -6.25
C VAL A 569 3.79 20.67 -7.45
N ILE A 570 2.63 20.24 -7.97
CA ILE A 570 1.97 20.85 -9.13
C ILE A 570 0.63 21.51 -8.78
N GLY A 571 0.14 21.35 -7.56
CA GLY A 571 -1.07 21.95 -7.06
C GLY A 571 -1.29 21.66 -5.58
N SER A 572 -1.98 22.58 -4.90
CA SER A 572 -2.40 22.40 -3.51
C SER A 572 -3.63 23.24 -3.21
N THR A 573 -4.55 22.72 -2.41
CA THR A 573 -5.69 23.50 -1.90
C THR A 573 -5.27 24.60 -0.89
N LEU A 574 -4.02 24.54 -0.43
CA LEU A 574 -3.47 25.50 0.56
C LEU A 574 -2.58 26.56 -0.06
N ASP A 575 -2.23 26.44 -1.33
CA ASP A 575 -1.40 27.41 -2.04
C ASP A 575 -2.15 27.93 -3.28
N PRO A 576 -2.78 29.12 -3.15
CA PRO A 576 -3.54 29.71 -4.25
C PRO A 576 -2.67 30.10 -5.44
N GLN A 577 -1.35 30.31 -5.30
CA GLN A 577 -0.47 30.72 -6.40
C GLN A 577 -0.19 29.56 -7.37
N ILE A 578 -0.25 28.31 -6.90
CA ILE A 578 -0.05 27.14 -7.75
C ILE A 578 -1.34 26.80 -8.53
N GLN A 579 -2.51 27.20 -8.02
CA GLN A 579 -3.80 26.95 -8.70
C GLN A 579 -4.03 27.80 -9.97
N GLU A 580 -3.42 28.99 -10.06
CA GLU A 580 -3.58 29.91 -11.19
C GLU A 580 -2.64 29.62 -12.37
N ALA A 581 -1.68 28.72 -12.21
CA ALA A 581 -0.65 28.43 -13.23
C ALA A 581 -1.04 27.32 -14.22
N HIS A 582 -2.23 26.74 -14.11
CA HIS A 582 -2.74 25.61 -14.92
C HIS A 582 -4.23 25.82 -15.27
#